data_bd89ddfcba34a35648b70e6c3dcffe2c
#
_entry.id   bd89ddfcba34a35648b70e6c3dcffe2c
#
_cell.length_a   1.000
_cell.length_b   1.000
_cell.length_c   1.000
_cell.angle_alpha   90.00
_cell.angle_beta   90.00
_cell.angle_gamma   90.00
#
_symmetry.space_group_name_H-M   'P 1'
#
loop_
_entity.id
_entity.type
_entity.pdbx_description
1 polymer ?
#
loop_
_entity_poly.entity_id
_entity_poly.type
_entity_poly.pdbx_seq_one_letter_code
_entity_poly.pdbx_strand_id
1 'polypeptide(L)'
;MLGSYQVAMSIFGVMMTFVSSGIPVVLSRNVSYYSAKNDKKSIGSLVSSGLIITGLICIIVSGIILLFPNLLSIIFTSNASTEMIYILLPALIFSSIYEVLRGALWGRKKFFIISVTEFIEQVLRIILLFILFNTTFINISATNKTALSLSLACVISAIIVIIIYFNTKGNLSNPKYEFKNLLKESSPITAVRTASSIVSSIIAIIIPLRLQTFGYTANEALSEFGIIMGMTFPLLMIPSTLISSLAVTIIPSISEQSNNIDSGNLKDKSILKSKINFSIKSSLLFSSLLISTFIALGSPICKFIFGNEKSGIYLSYASIIMIPLGLSQITSSILNAIGLEMKSLKNYIISSAILILSIFFLPKYFGTYALIIGYFLMSLSSAIMNISMLSKRKLINLSFMKTILILVLINVASATLGIFIHNLLNINLILDIIVSTIFTLGSNILLMLCFNIANIKIIIFNRKKKFA
;
A
#
# COMPACT_ATOMS: atom_id res chain seq x y z
N MET A 1 19.63 5.13 -10.73
CA MET A 1 18.73 4.09 -11.24
C MET A 1 17.44 3.94 -10.43
N LEU A 2 17.49 3.45 -9.18
CA LEU A 2 16.27 3.25 -8.35
C LEU A 2 15.42 4.51 -8.18
N GLY A 3 16.03 5.67 -7.97
CA GLY A 3 15.30 6.93 -7.83
C GLY A 3 14.54 7.33 -9.09
N SER A 4 15.17 7.26 -10.25
CA SER A 4 14.52 7.55 -11.54
C SER A 4 13.37 6.57 -11.81
N TYR A 5 13.54 5.29 -11.44
CA TYR A 5 12.48 4.29 -11.49
C TYR A 5 11.31 4.65 -10.56
N GLN A 6 11.58 5.04 -9.31
CA GLN A 6 10.52 5.40 -8.35
C GLN A 6 9.73 6.64 -8.80
N VAL A 7 10.40 7.63 -9.35
CA VAL A 7 9.72 8.82 -9.90
C VAL A 7 8.83 8.44 -11.08
N ALA A 8 9.33 7.66 -12.05
CA ALA A 8 8.55 7.19 -13.19
C ALA A 8 7.34 6.34 -12.75
N MET A 9 7.54 5.41 -11.80
CA MET A 9 6.48 4.55 -11.27
C MET A 9 5.42 5.34 -10.50
N SER A 10 5.78 6.42 -9.82
CA SER A 10 4.79 7.26 -9.13
C SER A 10 3.84 7.94 -10.12
N ILE A 11 4.36 8.44 -11.25
CA ILE A 11 3.55 9.05 -12.31
C ILE A 11 2.73 8.00 -13.05
N PHE A 12 3.33 6.85 -13.37
CA PHE A 12 2.60 5.70 -13.92
C PHE A 12 1.45 5.28 -13.00
N GLY A 13 1.65 5.30 -11.68
CA GLY A 13 0.62 5.07 -10.68
C GLY A 13 -0.55 6.06 -10.76
N VAL A 14 -0.28 7.37 -10.99
CA VAL A 14 -1.35 8.36 -11.24
C VAL A 14 -2.12 8.02 -12.49
N MET A 15 -1.42 7.71 -13.58
CA MET A 15 -2.06 7.34 -14.84
C MET A 15 -2.97 6.11 -14.66
N MET A 16 -2.47 5.07 -13.99
CA MET A 16 -3.24 3.86 -13.69
C MET A 16 -4.46 4.14 -12.80
N THR A 17 -4.31 4.93 -11.75
CA THR A 17 -5.44 5.27 -10.86
C THR A 17 -6.49 6.11 -11.57
N PHE A 18 -6.07 7.02 -12.43
CA PHE A 18 -6.98 7.83 -13.24
C PHE A 18 -7.75 6.99 -14.26
N VAL A 19 -7.08 6.05 -14.92
CA VAL A 19 -7.68 5.22 -15.97
C VAL A 19 -8.66 4.19 -15.40
N SER A 20 -8.30 3.49 -14.31
CA SER A 20 -9.01 2.24 -13.98
C SER A 20 -9.41 2.07 -12.51
N SER A 21 -9.01 2.93 -11.58
CA SER A 21 -9.09 2.56 -10.15
C SER A 21 -10.50 2.43 -9.57
N GLY A 22 -11.49 3.17 -10.05
CA GLY A 22 -12.88 3.12 -9.58
C GLY A 22 -13.71 2.01 -10.22
N ILE A 23 -13.40 1.71 -11.47
CA ILE A 23 -14.20 0.79 -12.31
C ILE A 23 -14.22 -0.63 -11.75
N PRO A 24 -13.10 -1.28 -11.37
CA PRO A 24 -13.12 -2.65 -10.84
C PRO A 24 -13.96 -2.79 -9.57
N VAL A 25 -13.97 -1.75 -8.72
CA VAL A 25 -14.73 -1.75 -7.46
C VAL A 25 -16.23 -1.75 -7.72
N VAL A 26 -16.70 -0.83 -8.55
CA VAL A 26 -18.13 -0.73 -8.91
C VAL A 26 -18.56 -1.96 -9.72
N LEU A 27 -17.70 -2.39 -10.62
CA LEU A 27 -17.97 -3.56 -11.46
C LEU A 27 -18.10 -4.81 -10.59
N SER A 28 -17.23 -5.05 -9.62
CA SER A 28 -17.33 -6.21 -8.73
C SER A 28 -18.63 -6.21 -7.91
N ARG A 29 -19.06 -5.04 -7.43
CA ARG A 29 -20.33 -4.89 -6.69
C ARG A 29 -21.53 -5.19 -7.58
N ASN A 30 -21.60 -4.59 -8.76
CA ASN A 30 -22.75 -4.71 -9.65
C ASN A 30 -22.80 -6.10 -10.32
N VAL A 31 -21.65 -6.70 -10.67
CA VAL A 31 -21.57 -8.09 -11.15
C VAL A 31 -22.04 -9.06 -10.06
N SER A 32 -21.71 -8.86 -8.79
CA SER A 32 -22.21 -9.68 -7.69
C SER A 32 -23.74 -9.61 -7.59
N TYR A 33 -24.30 -8.42 -7.71
CA TYR A 33 -25.75 -8.20 -7.70
C TYR A 33 -26.47 -8.90 -8.87
N TYR A 34 -25.98 -8.71 -10.12
CA TYR A 34 -26.57 -9.37 -11.29
C TYR A 34 -26.30 -10.88 -11.35
N SER A 35 -25.19 -11.34 -10.75
CA SER A 35 -24.93 -12.78 -10.61
C SER A 35 -25.95 -13.46 -9.71
N ALA A 36 -26.38 -12.80 -8.62
CA ALA A 36 -27.44 -13.31 -7.74
C ALA A 36 -28.81 -13.39 -8.47
N LYS A 37 -29.02 -12.54 -9.48
CA LYS A 37 -30.22 -12.54 -10.33
C LYS A 37 -30.11 -13.42 -11.58
N ASN A 38 -28.96 -14.08 -11.80
CA ASN A 38 -28.67 -14.84 -13.00
C ASN A 38 -28.75 -14.04 -14.33
N ASP A 39 -28.62 -12.71 -14.26
CA ASP A 39 -28.68 -11.81 -15.42
C ASP A 39 -27.31 -11.69 -16.12
N LYS A 40 -27.04 -12.67 -17.01
CA LYS A 40 -25.78 -12.69 -17.78
C LYS A 40 -25.63 -11.53 -18.75
N LYS A 41 -26.76 -10.98 -19.26
CA LYS A 41 -26.76 -9.90 -20.24
C LYS A 41 -26.26 -8.60 -19.60
N SER A 42 -26.76 -8.24 -18.42
CA SER A 42 -26.30 -7.06 -17.67
C SER A 42 -24.86 -7.20 -17.21
N ILE A 43 -24.42 -8.40 -16.80
CA ILE A 43 -22.99 -8.65 -16.48
C ILE A 43 -22.11 -8.38 -17.70
N GLY A 44 -22.47 -8.92 -18.88
CA GLY A 44 -21.72 -8.69 -20.11
C GLY A 44 -21.70 -7.20 -20.51
N SER A 45 -22.82 -6.49 -20.35
CA SER A 45 -22.91 -5.05 -20.61
C SER A 45 -22.02 -4.24 -19.70
N LEU A 46 -21.95 -4.55 -18.38
CA LEU A 46 -21.05 -3.92 -17.44
C LEU A 46 -19.58 -4.10 -17.81
N VAL A 47 -19.18 -5.33 -18.15
CA VAL A 47 -17.78 -5.61 -18.51
C VAL A 47 -17.40 -4.90 -19.82
N SER A 48 -18.26 -4.96 -20.84
CA SER A 48 -18.05 -4.23 -22.10
C SER A 48 -17.96 -2.72 -21.87
N SER A 49 -18.83 -2.16 -21.02
CA SER A 49 -18.79 -0.74 -20.64
C SER A 49 -17.46 -0.38 -19.94
N GLY A 50 -17.02 -1.22 -19.01
CA GLY A 50 -15.75 -1.03 -18.30
C GLY A 50 -14.55 -1.01 -19.25
N LEU A 51 -14.48 -1.98 -20.18
CA LEU A 51 -13.41 -2.05 -21.19
C LEU A 51 -13.40 -0.84 -22.13
N ILE A 52 -14.57 -0.38 -22.56
CA ILE A 52 -14.67 0.80 -23.43
C ILE A 52 -14.26 2.08 -22.69
N ILE A 53 -14.75 2.28 -21.46
CA ILE A 53 -14.42 3.48 -20.67
C ILE A 53 -12.91 3.52 -20.42
N THR A 54 -12.33 2.43 -19.90
CA THR A 54 -10.89 2.38 -19.62
C THR A 54 -10.06 2.51 -20.90
N GLY A 55 -10.47 1.85 -21.97
CA GLY A 55 -9.80 1.92 -23.28
C GLY A 55 -9.78 3.33 -23.84
N LEU A 56 -10.91 4.06 -23.81
CA LEU A 56 -10.98 5.45 -24.25
C LEU A 56 -10.09 6.37 -23.42
N ILE A 57 -10.13 6.22 -22.09
CA ILE A 57 -9.27 7.03 -21.20
C ILE A 57 -7.79 6.70 -21.44
N CYS A 58 -7.43 5.41 -21.62
CA CYS A 58 -6.06 5.02 -21.98
C CYS A 58 -5.59 5.65 -23.27
N ILE A 59 -6.42 5.63 -24.33
CA ILE A 59 -6.07 6.25 -25.61
C ILE A 59 -5.86 7.74 -25.46
N ILE A 60 -6.72 8.44 -24.70
CA ILE A 60 -6.58 9.87 -24.44
C ILE A 60 -5.29 10.16 -23.68
N VAL A 61 -5.04 9.45 -22.56
CA VAL A 61 -3.85 9.68 -21.72
C VAL A 61 -2.57 9.35 -22.50
N SER A 62 -2.53 8.22 -23.19
CA SER A 62 -1.36 7.84 -24.01
C SER A 62 -1.16 8.80 -25.19
N GLY A 63 -2.25 9.23 -25.82
CA GLY A 63 -2.22 10.19 -26.90
C GLY A 63 -1.67 11.56 -26.45
N ILE A 64 -2.10 12.08 -25.31
CA ILE A 64 -1.56 13.32 -24.73
C ILE A 64 -0.05 13.21 -24.52
N ILE A 65 0.42 12.09 -23.95
CA ILE A 65 1.84 11.87 -23.66
C ILE A 65 2.67 11.82 -24.96
N LEU A 66 2.16 11.16 -25.99
CA LEU A 66 2.86 11.00 -27.27
C LEU A 66 2.87 12.30 -28.09
N LEU A 67 1.78 13.08 -28.05
CA LEU A 67 1.64 14.34 -28.80
C LEU A 67 2.36 15.52 -28.12
N PHE A 68 2.51 15.49 -26.80
CA PHE A 68 3.12 16.56 -26.02
C PHE A 68 4.31 16.08 -25.18
N PRO A 69 5.42 15.64 -25.80
CA PRO A 69 6.60 15.11 -25.08
C PRO A 69 7.20 16.13 -24.09
N ASN A 70 7.05 17.43 -24.36
CA ASN A 70 7.53 18.49 -23.48
C ASN A 70 6.84 18.50 -22.09
N LEU A 71 5.64 17.93 -21.95
CA LEU A 71 5.00 17.80 -20.64
C LEU A 71 5.81 16.92 -19.70
N LEU A 72 6.41 15.86 -20.22
CA LEU A 72 7.26 14.96 -19.42
C LEU A 72 8.58 15.62 -19.02
N SER A 73 9.17 16.46 -19.88
CA SER A 73 10.43 17.16 -19.57
C SER A 73 10.25 18.23 -18.48
N ILE A 74 9.05 18.80 -18.32
CA ILE A 74 8.72 19.71 -17.22
C ILE A 74 8.63 18.97 -15.89
N ILE A 75 8.13 17.74 -15.92
CA ILE A 75 7.87 16.92 -14.73
C ILE A 75 9.13 16.19 -14.29
N PHE A 76 9.92 15.69 -15.24
CA PHE A 76 11.10 14.88 -14.97
C PHE A 76 12.38 15.68 -15.09
N THR A 77 13.22 15.55 -14.07
CA THR A 77 14.59 16.08 -14.06
C THR A 77 15.59 15.16 -14.77
N SER A 78 15.19 13.93 -15.13
CA SER A 78 16.06 12.95 -15.78
C SER A 78 15.44 12.35 -17.03
N ASN A 79 16.18 12.32 -18.13
CA ASN A 79 15.76 11.70 -19.39
C ASN A 79 15.43 10.20 -19.22
N ALA A 80 16.12 9.49 -18.31
CA ALA A 80 15.85 8.09 -18.01
C ALA A 80 14.41 7.85 -17.53
N SER A 81 13.84 8.75 -16.72
CA SER A 81 12.45 8.64 -16.26
C SER A 81 11.45 8.88 -17.39
N THR A 82 11.78 9.76 -18.33
CA THR A 82 10.94 10.06 -19.51
C THR A 82 10.86 8.84 -20.44
N GLU A 83 12.00 8.24 -20.77
CA GLU A 83 12.06 7.02 -21.61
C GLU A 83 11.25 5.87 -21.00
N MET A 84 11.33 5.69 -19.68
CA MET A 84 10.56 4.66 -18.98
C MET A 84 9.06 4.82 -19.17
N ILE A 85 8.52 6.04 -19.15
CA ILE A 85 7.08 6.26 -19.35
C ILE A 85 6.63 5.79 -20.72
N TYR A 86 7.40 6.04 -21.78
CA TYR A 86 7.07 5.54 -23.12
C TYR A 86 7.02 4.01 -23.17
N ILE A 87 7.96 3.33 -22.50
CA ILE A 87 7.99 1.87 -22.42
C ILE A 87 6.81 1.33 -21.58
N LEU A 88 6.28 2.12 -20.64
CA LEU A 88 5.15 1.75 -19.79
C LEU A 88 3.77 2.02 -20.41
N LEU A 89 3.67 2.74 -21.54
CA LEU A 89 2.36 2.98 -22.18
C LEU A 89 1.61 1.70 -22.57
N PRO A 90 2.25 0.65 -23.13
CA PRO A 90 1.57 -0.63 -23.34
C PRO A 90 1.09 -1.24 -22.00
N ALA A 91 1.88 -1.16 -20.94
CA ALA A 91 1.47 -1.63 -19.62
C ALA A 91 0.18 -0.93 -19.14
N LEU A 92 0.02 0.37 -19.39
CA LEU A 92 -1.18 1.12 -19.01
C LEU A 92 -2.44 0.51 -19.66
N ILE A 93 -2.38 0.19 -20.95
CA ILE A 93 -3.50 -0.37 -21.70
C ILE A 93 -3.83 -1.78 -21.19
N PHE A 94 -2.83 -2.66 -21.12
CA PHE A 94 -3.07 -4.06 -20.76
C PHE A 94 -3.41 -4.23 -19.29
N SER A 95 -2.81 -3.45 -18.38
CA SER A 95 -3.20 -3.44 -16.96
C SER A 95 -4.62 -2.92 -16.77
N SER A 96 -5.09 -1.96 -17.55
CA SER A 96 -6.47 -1.49 -17.43
C SER A 96 -7.48 -2.57 -17.86
N ILE A 97 -7.18 -3.35 -18.88
CA ILE A 97 -7.98 -4.51 -19.30
C ILE A 97 -7.99 -5.56 -18.18
N TYR A 98 -6.82 -5.87 -17.64
CA TYR A 98 -6.65 -6.79 -16.51
C TYR A 98 -7.53 -6.38 -15.31
N GLU A 99 -7.49 -5.11 -14.90
CA GLU A 99 -8.25 -4.58 -13.77
C GLU A 99 -9.76 -4.69 -13.97
N VAL A 100 -10.28 -4.41 -15.18
CA VAL A 100 -11.70 -4.55 -15.48
C VAL A 100 -12.14 -6.01 -15.35
N LEU A 101 -11.40 -6.94 -15.96
CA LEU A 101 -11.72 -8.37 -15.91
C LEU A 101 -11.56 -8.94 -14.51
N ARG A 102 -10.55 -8.48 -13.74
CA ARG A 102 -10.37 -8.79 -12.33
C ARG A 102 -11.60 -8.38 -11.51
N GLY A 103 -12.11 -7.15 -11.71
CA GLY A 103 -13.32 -6.68 -11.06
C GLY A 103 -14.53 -7.56 -11.35
N ALA A 104 -14.68 -8.03 -12.60
CA ALA A 104 -15.75 -8.95 -13.00
C ALA A 104 -15.62 -10.32 -12.34
N LEU A 105 -14.41 -10.88 -12.26
CA LEU A 105 -14.13 -12.15 -11.59
C LEU A 105 -14.35 -12.05 -10.09
N TRP A 106 -13.98 -10.94 -9.44
CA TRP A 106 -14.28 -10.67 -8.04
C TRP A 106 -15.78 -10.66 -7.76
N GLY A 107 -16.56 -9.99 -8.61
CA GLY A 107 -18.01 -9.99 -8.51
C GLY A 107 -18.63 -11.39 -8.63
N ARG A 108 -18.00 -12.28 -9.36
CA ARG A 108 -18.37 -13.71 -9.46
C ARG A 108 -17.80 -14.59 -8.35
N LYS A 109 -17.17 -13.99 -7.31
CA LYS A 109 -16.53 -14.69 -6.17
C LYS A 109 -15.40 -15.66 -6.57
N LYS A 110 -14.74 -15.43 -7.71
CA LYS A 110 -13.62 -16.25 -8.20
C LYS A 110 -12.27 -15.78 -7.61
N PHE A 111 -12.22 -15.57 -6.29
CA PHE A 111 -11.07 -14.98 -5.59
C PHE A 111 -9.77 -15.78 -5.77
N PHE A 112 -9.84 -17.11 -5.70
CA PHE A 112 -8.65 -17.97 -5.87
C PHE A 112 -7.99 -17.78 -7.24
N ILE A 113 -8.79 -17.72 -8.29
CA ILE A 113 -8.28 -17.54 -9.67
C ILE A 113 -7.53 -16.21 -9.78
N ILE A 114 -8.09 -15.14 -9.19
CA ILE A 114 -7.47 -13.81 -9.21
C ILE A 114 -6.15 -13.81 -8.46
N SER A 115 -6.11 -14.39 -7.25
CA SER A 115 -4.88 -14.46 -6.47
C SER A 115 -3.78 -15.24 -7.19
N VAL A 116 -4.15 -16.30 -7.91
CA VAL A 116 -3.20 -17.07 -8.74
C VAL A 116 -2.69 -16.23 -9.92
N THR A 117 -3.57 -15.47 -10.60
CA THR A 117 -3.14 -14.62 -11.71
C THR A 117 -2.24 -13.47 -11.26
N GLU A 118 -2.54 -12.85 -10.11
CA GLU A 118 -1.67 -11.84 -9.48
C GLU A 118 -0.29 -12.42 -9.11
N PHE A 119 -0.26 -13.62 -8.56
CA PHE A 119 0.99 -14.31 -8.25
C PHE A 119 1.81 -14.62 -9.52
N ILE A 120 1.14 -15.14 -10.57
CA ILE A 120 1.78 -15.42 -11.86
C ILE A 120 2.38 -14.14 -12.45
N GLU A 121 1.68 -13.01 -12.37
CA GLU A 121 2.20 -11.72 -12.86
C GLU A 121 3.51 -11.34 -12.16
N GLN A 122 3.58 -11.47 -10.82
CA GLN A 122 4.81 -11.16 -10.09
C GLN A 122 5.97 -12.11 -10.47
N VAL A 123 5.67 -13.40 -10.60
CA VAL A 123 6.68 -14.40 -11.03
C VAL A 123 7.16 -14.09 -12.45
N LEU A 124 6.26 -13.81 -13.39
CA LEU A 124 6.62 -13.43 -14.76
C LEU A 124 7.49 -12.17 -14.79
N ARG A 125 7.17 -11.16 -13.98
CA ARG A 125 7.97 -9.93 -13.87
C ARG A 125 9.41 -10.24 -13.45
N ILE A 126 9.60 -11.10 -12.44
CA ILE A 126 10.92 -11.50 -11.96
C ILE A 126 11.68 -12.29 -13.04
N ILE A 127 11.03 -13.26 -13.68
CA ILE A 127 11.63 -14.07 -14.75
C ILE A 127 12.06 -13.19 -15.93
N LEU A 128 11.16 -12.30 -16.39
CA LEU A 128 11.45 -11.39 -17.50
C LEU A 128 12.58 -10.42 -17.16
N LEU A 129 12.59 -9.91 -15.93
CA LEU A 129 13.67 -9.06 -15.45
C LEU A 129 15.01 -9.82 -15.50
N PHE A 130 15.05 -11.03 -14.98
CA PHE A 130 16.26 -11.87 -14.99
C PHE A 130 16.73 -12.15 -16.43
N ILE A 131 15.83 -12.50 -17.34
CA ILE A 131 16.14 -12.72 -18.75
C ILE A 131 16.70 -11.46 -19.39
N LEU A 132 16.05 -10.30 -19.23
CA LEU A 132 16.47 -9.04 -19.84
C LEU A 132 17.82 -8.55 -19.32
N PHE A 133 18.15 -8.81 -18.05
CA PHE A 133 19.46 -8.43 -17.50
C PHE A 133 20.60 -9.35 -17.98
N ASN A 134 20.33 -10.63 -18.23
CA ASN A 134 21.32 -11.60 -18.72
C ASN A 134 21.46 -11.61 -20.25
N THR A 135 20.51 -11.02 -21.00
CA THR A 135 20.65 -10.95 -22.47
C THR A 135 21.50 -9.74 -22.88
N THR A 136 22.49 -10.00 -23.68
CA THR A 136 23.36 -8.97 -24.29
C THR A 136 22.78 -8.38 -25.58
N PHE A 137 21.79 -9.01 -26.16
CA PHE A 137 21.18 -8.59 -27.43
C PHE A 137 20.41 -7.26 -27.35
N ILE A 138 19.93 -6.87 -26.16
CA ILE A 138 19.14 -5.65 -25.96
C ILE A 138 20.01 -4.64 -25.19
N ASN A 139 20.65 -3.76 -25.95
CA ASN A 139 21.55 -2.74 -25.38
C ASN A 139 20.79 -1.48 -24.93
N ILE A 140 19.90 -1.64 -23.95
CA ILE A 140 19.14 -0.55 -23.32
C ILE A 140 19.56 -0.38 -21.86
N SER A 141 19.32 0.81 -21.31
CA SER A 141 19.64 1.12 -19.91
C SER A 141 18.96 0.13 -18.94
N ALA A 142 19.55 -0.10 -17.77
CA ALA A 142 19.00 -1.01 -16.78
C ALA A 142 17.62 -0.52 -16.26
N THR A 143 17.38 0.78 -16.23
CA THR A 143 16.07 1.37 -15.92
C THR A 143 15.02 0.99 -16.97
N ASN A 144 15.38 1.05 -18.26
CA ASN A 144 14.49 0.68 -19.36
C ASN A 144 14.23 -0.83 -19.40
N LYS A 145 15.22 -1.68 -19.04
CA LYS A 145 15.01 -3.13 -18.87
C LYS A 145 13.99 -3.43 -17.80
N THR A 146 14.00 -2.71 -16.67
CA THR A 146 12.98 -2.88 -15.61
C THR A 146 11.58 -2.44 -16.06
N ALA A 147 11.46 -1.34 -16.79
CA ALA A 147 10.19 -0.89 -17.35
C ALA A 147 9.64 -1.88 -18.39
N LEU A 148 10.51 -2.42 -19.24
CA LEU A 148 10.15 -3.40 -20.26
C LEU A 148 9.67 -4.72 -19.64
N SER A 149 10.34 -5.19 -18.57
CA SER A 149 9.91 -6.41 -17.86
C SER A 149 8.51 -6.25 -17.28
N LEU A 150 8.21 -5.10 -16.69
CA LEU A 150 6.88 -4.77 -16.18
C LEU A 150 5.85 -4.72 -17.30
N SER A 151 6.16 -4.02 -18.40
CA SER A 151 5.26 -3.90 -19.54
C SER A 151 4.91 -5.26 -20.15
N LEU A 152 5.91 -6.12 -20.38
CA LEU A 152 5.70 -7.47 -20.90
C LEU A 152 4.90 -8.36 -19.93
N ALA A 153 5.19 -8.28 -18.63
CA ALA A 153 4.44 -9.02 -17.61
C ALA A 153 2.95 -8.62 -17.61
N CYS A 154 2.65 -7.31 -17.69
CA CYS A 154 1.27 -6.82 -17.79
C CYS A 154 0.55 -7.31 -19.05
N VAL A 155 1.24 -7.34 -20.20
CA VAL A 155 0.69 -7.87 -21.45
C VAL A 155 0.33 -9.35 -21.31
N ILE A 156 1.26 -10.16 -20.82
CA ILE A 156 1.05 -11.62 -20.65
C ILE A 156 -0.07 -11.88 -19.64
N SER A 157 -0.08 -11.17 -18.52
CA SER A 157 -1.10 -11.32 -17.47
C SER A 157 -2.49 -10.93 -17.97
N ALA A 158 -2.60 -9.87 -18.78
CA ALA A 158 -3.86 -9.49 -19.39
C ALA A 158 -4.38 -10.58 -20.33
N ILE A 159 -3.52 -11.18 -21.16
CA ILE A 159 -3.88 -12.30 -22.04
C ILE A 159 -4.37 -13.49 -21.21
N ILE A 160 -3.66 -13.85 -20.15
CA ILE A 160 -4.06 -14.95 -19.25
C ILE A 160 -5.44 -14.68 -18.65
N VAL A 161 -5.70 -13.48 -18.14
CA VAL A 161 -7.00 -13.13 -17.54
C VAL A 161 -8.11 -13.09 -18.57
N ILE A 162 -7.84 -12.63 -19.79
CA ILE A 162 -8.81 -12.69 -20.89
C ILE A 162 -9.23 -14.15 -21.17
N ILE A 163 -8.27 -15.07 -21.32
CA ILE A 163 -8.53 -16.48 -21.53
C ILE A 163 -9.35 -17.06 -20.37
N ILE A 164 -8.96 -16.79 -19.14
CA ILE A 164 -9.66 -17.25 -17.94
C ILE A 164 -11.09 -16.70 -17.88
N TYR A 165 -11.29 -15.43 -18.21
CA TYR A 165 -12.59 -14.79 -18.19
C TYR A 165 -13.58 -15.51 -19.12
N PHE A 166 -13.17 -15.80 -20.36
CA PHE A 166 -14.02 -16.52 -21.32
C PHE A 166 -14.21 -17.99 -20.94
N ASN A 167 -13.18 -18.69 -20.48
CA ASN A 167 -13.28 -20.08 -20.00
C ASN A 167 -14.21 -20.23 -18.78
N THR A 168 -14.34 -19.17 -17.97
CA THR A 168 -15.28 -19.15 -16.83
C THR A 168 -16.69 -18.68 -17.23
N LYS A 169 -17.08 -18.84 -18.49
CA LYS A 169 -18.36 -18.41 -19.04
C LYS A 169 -18.56 -16.89 -18.96
N GLY A 170 -17.48 -16.12 -19.10
CA GLY A 170 -17.54 -14.68 -19.32
C GLY A 170 -18.20 -14.38 -20.66
N ASN A 171 -19.02 -13.35 -20.70
CA ASN A 171 -19.66 -12.86 -21.92
C ASN A 171 -19.50 -11.34 -22.02
N LEU A 172 -19.54 -10.85 -23.23
CA LEU A 172 -19.62 -9.43 -23.55
C LEU A 172 -20.99 -9.19 -24.20
N SER A 173 -21.60 -8.05 -23.89
CA SER A 173 -22.88 -7.68 -24.48
C SER A 173 -22.93 -6.15 -24.71
N ASN A 174 -24.02 -5.66 -25.31
CA ASN A 174 -24.12 -4.24 -25.69
C ASN A 174 -23.91 -3.31 -24.49
N PRO A 175 -22.93 -2.39 -24.52
CA PRO A 175 -22.58 -1.52 -23.40
C PRO A 175 -23.61 -0.45 -23.06
N LYS A 176 -24.54 -0.11 -23.98
CA LYS A 176 -25.48 1.01 -23.84
C LYS A 176 -26.27 1.03 -22.53
N TYR A 177 -26.58 -0.14 -21.97
CA TYR A 177 -27.43 -0.24 -20.78
C TYR A 177 -26.74 0.20 -19.50
N GLU A 178 -25.44 -0.09 -19.32
CA GLU A 178 -24.71 0.11 -18.08
C GLU A 178 -23.60 1.17 -18.15
N PHE A 179 -23.30 1.68 -19.35
CA PHE A 179 -22.19 2.60 -19.58
C PHE A 179 -22.28 3.87 -18.69
N LYS A 180 -23.44 4.55 -18.74
CA LYS A 180 -23.64 5.79 -17.98
C LYS A 180 -23.66 5.56 -16.49
N ASN A 181 -24.27 4.46 -16.04
CA ASN A 181 -24.34 4.09 -14.63
C ASN A 181 -22.95 3.78 -14.08
N LEU A 182 -22.17 2.96 -14.79
CA LEU A 182 -20.82 2.59 -14.40
C LEU A 182 -19.92 3.83 -14.31
N LEU A 183 -19.98 4.72 -15.28
CA LEU A 183 -19.21 5.97 -15.28
C LEU A 183 -19.57 6.85 -14.09
N LYS A 184 -20.85 7.03 -13.82
CA LYS A 184 -21.36 7.87 -12.71
C LYS A 184 -20.94 7.31 -11.35
N GLU A 185 -21.01 6.00 -11.16
CA GLU A 185 -20.68 5.34 -9.90
C GLU A 185 -19.18 5.22 -9.67
N SER A 186 -18.38 5.03 -10.73
CA SER A 186 -16.92 4.88 -10.62
C SER A 186 -16.17 6.20 -10.50
N SER A 187 -16.71 7.29 -11.07
CA SER A 187 -16.00 8.58 -11.11
C SER A 187 -15.64 9.16 -9.73
N PRO A 188 -16.49 9.11 -8.68
CA PRO A 188 -16.11 9.61 -7.36
C PRO A 188 -14.97 8.78 -6.73
N ILE A 189 -15.01 7.45 -6.90
CA ILE A 189 -13.99 6.54 -6.37
C ILE A 189 -12.67 6.78 -7.10
N THR A 190 -12.71 6.92 -8.43
CA THR A 190 -11.53 7.25 -9.24
C THR A 190 -10.94 8.59 -8.81
N ALA A 191 -11.76 9.62 -8.63
CA ALA A 191 -11.28 10.95 -8.22
C ALA A 191 -10.54 10.92 -6.87
N VAL A 192 -11.08 10.22 -5.87
CA VAL A 192 -10.44 10.07 -4.55
C VAL A 192 -9.11 9.33 -4.65
N ARG A 193 -9.07 8.23 -5.37
CA ARG A 193 -7.84 7.42 -5.54
C ARG A 193 -6.79 8.15 -6.36
N THR A 194 -7.19 8.84 -7.43
CA THR A 194 -6.29 9.65 -8.25
C THR A 194 -5.70 10.81 -7.43
N ALA A 195 -6.51 11.48 -6.62
CA ALA A 195 -6.01 12.53 -5.72
C ALA A 195 -4.94 11.99 -4.76
N SER A 196 -5.15 10.80 -4.18
CA SER A 196 -4.15 10.15 -3.32
C SER A 196 -2.86 9.80 -4.08
N SER A 197 -2.98 9.33 -5.32
CA SER A 197 -1.84 9.00 -6.17
C SER A 197 -1.06 10.25 -6.61
N ILE A 198 -1.77 11.36 -6.89
CA ILE A 198 -1.14 12.66 -7.19
C ILE A 198 -0.29 13.13 -6.01
N VAL A 199 -0.77 13.00 -4.77
CA VAL A 199 0.03 13.34 -3.59
C VAL A 199 1.35 12.55 -3.56
N SER A 200 1.29 11.24 -3.81
CA SER A 200 2.49 10.39 -3.87
C SER A 200 3.47 10.82 -4.98
N SER A 201 2.95 11.25 -6.13
CA SER A 201 3.77 11.72 -7.24
C SER A 201 4.39 13.10 -6.97
N ILE A 202 3.64 14.00 -6.34
CA ILE A 202 4.17 15.30 -5.90
C ILE A 202 5.36 15.09 -4.96
N ILE A 203 5.25 14.13 -4.03
CA ILE A 203 6.33 13.76 -3.12
C ILE A 203 7.55 13.27 -3.89
N ALA A 204 7.34 12.36 -4.85
CA ALA A 204 8.42 11.77 -5.64
C ALA A 204 9.18 12.80 -6.51
N ILE A 205 8.51 13.88 -6.92
CA ILE A 205 9.11 14.96 -7.71
C ILE A 205 9.78 16.00 -6.81
N ILE A 206 9.11 16.43 -5.73
CA ILE A 206 9.59 17.52 -4.89
C ILE A 206 10.81 17.11 -4.08
N ILE A 207 10.88 15.88 -3.57
CA ILE A 207 11.99 15.46 -2.70
C ILE A 207 13.35 15.56 -3.38
N PRO A 208 13.60 14.97 -4.55
CA PRO A 208 14.90 15.10 -5.21
C PRO A 208 15.28 16.57 -5.51
N LEU A 209 14.29 17.40 -5.83
CA LEU A 209 14.53 18.84 -6.05
C LEU A 209 14.91 19.56 -4.76
N ARG A 210 14.23 19.25 -3.64
CA ARG A 210 14.50 19.91 -2.36
C ARG A 210 15.77 19.41 -1.67
N LEU A 211 16.19 18.15 -1.91
CA LEU A 211 17.46 17.64 -1.41
C LEU A 211 18.66 18.38 -2.01
N GLN A 212 18.54 18.92 -3.21
CA GLN A 212 19.59 19.75 -3.81
C GLN A 212 19.82 21.03 -3.00
N THR A 213 18.83 21.56 -2.29
CA THR A 213 19.00 22.71 -1.39
C THR A 213 19.80 22.39 -0.11
N PHE A 214 19.99 21.13 0.20
CA PHE A 214 20.85 20.65 1.29
C PHE A 214 22.31 20.50 0.86
N GLY A 215 22.58 20.53 -0.46
CA GLY A 215 23.92 20.38 -1.03
C GLY A 215 24.15 19.10 -1.85
N TYR A 216 23.10 18.27 -2.04
CA TYR A 216 23.21 17.13 -2.94
C TYR A 216 23.20 17.56 -4.40
N THR A 217 23.98 16.89 -5.23
CA THR A 217 23.83 16.95 -6.69
C THR A 217 22.49 16.32 -7.11
N ALA A 218 22.00 16.60 -8.31
CA ALA A 218 20.74 16.00 -8.80
C ALA A 218 20.78 14.46 -8.81
N ASN A 219 21.92 13.87 -9.16
CA ASN A 219 22.10 12.42 -9.17
C ASN A 219 22.15 11.81 -7.77
N GLU A 220 22.81 12.47 -6.82
CA GLU A 220 22.82 12.06 -5.42
C GLU A 220 21.43 12.15 -4.80
N ALA A 221 20.71 13.25 -5.02
CA ALA A 221 19.35 13.43 -4.54
C ALA A 221 18.40 12.34 -5.04
N LEU A 222 18.47 11.96 -6.32
CA LEU A 222 17.74 10.84 -6.88
C LEU A 222 18.17 9.49 -6.29
N SER A 223 19.46 9.31 -6.04
CA SER A 223 19.98 8.10 -5.43
C SER A 223 19.47 7.93 -4.00
N GLU A 224 19.54 8.98 -3.19
CA GLU A 224 19.03 8.99 -1.81
C GLU A 224 17.53 8.72 -1.75
N PHE A 225 16.76 9.38 -2.62
CA PHE A 225 15.33 9.11 -2.76
C PHE A 225 15.05 7.64 -3.12
N GLY A 226 15.83 7.09 -4.07
CA GLY A 226 15.73 5.69 -4.47
C GLY A 226 16.07 4.71 -3.34
N ILE A 227 17.08 5.00 -2.51
CA ILE A 227 17.44 4.18 -1.34
C ILE A 227 16.28 4.14 -0.33
N ILE A 228 15.69 5.28 -0.01
CA ILE A 228 14.57 5.32 0.96
C ILE A 228 13.31 4.67 0.37
N MET A 229 12.88 5.09 -0.81
CA MET A 229 11.59 4.62 -1.35
C MET A 229 11.68 3.24 -1.99
N GLY A 230 12.85 2.85 -2.51
CA GLY A 230 13.05 1.56 -3.18
C GLY A 230 13.61 0.44 -2.31
N MET A 231 14.27 0.75 -1.19
CA MET A 231 14.86 -0.25 -0.30
C MET A 231 14.27 -0.19 1.12
N THR A 232 14.25 0.99 1.75
CA THR A 232 13.83 1.15 3.15
C THR A 232 12.31 0.99 3.32
N PHE A 233 11.50 1.72 2.54
CA PHE A 233 10.04 1.72 2.68
C PHE A 233 9.38 0.37 2.40
N PRO A 234 9.79 -0.45 1.42
CA PRO A 234 9.21 -1.78 1.22
C PRO A 234 9.31 -2.67 2.46
N LEU A 235 10.45 -2.65 3.16
CA LEU A 235 10.61 -3.40 4.42
C LEU A 235 9.76 -2.79 5.55
N LEU A 236 9.73 -1.47 5.66
CA LEU A 236 8.93 -0.75 6.64
C LEU A 236 7.42 -1.04 6.49
N MET A 237 6.94 -1.32 5.27
CA MET A 237 5.53 -1.57 4.99
C MET A 237 5.08 -3.02 5.27
N ILE A 238 5.98 -3.95 5.60
CA ILE A 238 5.60 -5.35 5.89
C ILE A 238 4.52 -5.46 6.96
N PRO A 239 4.61 -4.81 8.15
CA PRO A 239 3.56 -4.91 9.15
C PRO A 239 2.23 -4.27 8.71
N SER A 240 2.26 -3.28 7.82
CA SER A 240 1.04 -2.65 7.33
C SER A 240 0.17 -3.60 6.51
N THR A 241 0.75 -4.61 5.87
CA THR A 241 0.00 -5.66 5.17
C THR A 241 -0.80 -6.54 6.14
N LEU A 242 -0.23 -6.84 7.32
CA LEU A 242 -0.92 -7.58 8.38
C LEU A 242 -2.08 -6.75 8.95
N ILE A 243 -1.89 -5.44 9.13
CA ILE A 243 -2.94 -4.54 9.60
C ILE A 243 -4.06 -4.40 8.56
N SER A 244 -3.73 -4.35 7.27
CA SER A 244 -4.71 -4.34 6.19
C SER A 244 -5.57 -5.60 6.18
N SER A 245 -4.96 -6.79 6.35
CA SER A 245 -5.70 -8.04 6.40
C SER A 245 -6.62 -8.13 7.62
N LEU A 246 -6.16 -7.63 8.77
CA LEU A 246 -6.97 -7.51 9.98
C LEU A 246 -8.15 -6.54 9.75
N ALA A 247 -7.93 -5.41 9.09
CA ALA A 247 -8.98 -4.46 8.76
C ALA A 247 -10.06 -5.13 7.89
N VAL A 248 -9.68 -5.83 6.81
CA VAL A 248 -10.62 -6.53 5.91
C VAL A 248 -11.49 -7.53 6.67
N THR A 249 -10.95 -8.22 7.68
CA THR A 249 -11.72 -9.22 8.47
C THR A 249 -12.66 -8.58 9.50
N ILE A 250 -12.29 -7.43 10.08
CA ILE A 250 -13.06 -6.81 11.19
C ILE A 250 -14.05 -5.77 10.67
N ILE A 251 -13.77 -5.08 9.57
CA ILE A 251 -14.62 -4.03 9.00
C ILE A 251 -16.09 -4.47 8.85
N PRO A 252 -16.43 -5.64 8.24
CA PRO A 252 -17.83 -6.05 8.09
C PRO A 252 -18.55 -6.16 9.43
N SER A 253 -17.88 -6.70 10.44
CA SER A 253 -18.48 -6.89 11.76
C SER A 253 -18.64 -5.58 12.55
N ILE A 254 -17.82 -4.56 12.28
CA ILE A 254 -17.96 -3.21 12.82
C ILE A 254 -19.12 -2.49 12.12
N SER A 255 -19.21 -2.60 10.80
CA SER A 255 -20.28 -1.99 10.01
C SER A 255 -21.65 -2.53 10.39
N GLU A 256 -21.79 -3.85 10.54
CA GLU A 256 -23.02 -4.49 11.01
C GLU A 256 -23.47 -3.96 12.38
N GLN A 257 -22.55 -3.90 13.34
CA GLN A 257 -22.84 -3.39 14.68
C GLN A 257 -23.14 -1.89 14.69
N SER A 258 -22.53 -1.10 13.81
CA SER A 258 -22.80 0.32 13.66
C SER A 258 -24.24 0.56 13.20
N ASN A 259 -24.70 -0.19 12.21
CA ASN A 259 -26.07 -0.10 11.68
C ASN A 259 -27.12 -0.50 12.74
N ASN A 260 -26.80 -1.48 13.60
CA ASN A 260 -27.70 -1.91 14.67
C ASN A 260 -27.84 -0.90 15.81
N ILE A 261 -26.87 -0.01 16.01
CA ILE A 261 -26.98 1.07 17.03
C ILE A 261 -28.03 2.09 16.64
N ASP A 262 -28.21 2.37 15.36
CA ASP A 262 -29.22 3.30 14.86
C ASP A 262 -30.63 2.80 15.20
N SER A 263 -30.81 1.51 15.53
CA SER A 263 -32.07 0.91 16.04
C SER A 263 -32.26 1.03 17.57
N GLY A 264 -31.38 1.74 18.30
CA GLY A 264 -31.60 2.11 19.71
C GLY A 264 -31.08 1.14 20.77
N ASN A 265 -30.31 0.11 20.41
CA ASN A 265 -29.87 -0.94 21.34
C ASN A 265 -28.52 -0.60 22.00
N LEU A 266 -28.51 -0.27 23.31
CA LEU A 266 -27.34 0.10 24.10
C LEU A 266 -26.28 -1.03 24.19
N LYS A 267 -26.71 -2.32 24.15
CA LYS A 267 -25.79 -3.46 24.16
C LYS A 267 -24.89 -3.47 22.92
N ASP A 268 -25.42 -3.09 21.76
CA ASP A 268 -24.67 -3.07 20.52
C ASP A 268 -23.55 -2.01 20.53
N LYS A 269 -23.77 -0.89 21.23
CA LYS A 269 -22.73 0.14 21.43
C LYS A 269 -21.54 -0.37 22.25
N SER A 270 -21.78 -1.18 23.28
CA SER A 270 -20.70 -1.76 24.09
C SER A 270 -19.88 -2.80 23.30
N ILE A 271 -20.55 -3.60 22.48
CA ILE A 271 -19.92 -4.58 21.59
C ILE A 271 -19.08 -3.88 20.52
N LEU A 272 -19.63 -2.83 19.87
CA LEU A 272 -18.91 -2.02 18.91
C LEU A 272 -17.65 -1.42 19.51
N LYS A 273 -17.76 -0.82 20.70
CA LYS A 273 -16.62 -0.24 21.42
C LYS A 273 -15.53 -1.30 21.73
N SER A 274 -15.94 -2.50 22.13
CA SER A 274 -15.03 -3.62 22.37
C SER A 274 -14.29 -4.04 21.09
N LYS A 275 -15.00 -4.18 19.96
CA LYS A 275 -14.41 -4.54 18.65
C LYS A 275 -13.43 -3.48 18.18
N ILE A 276 -13.77 -2.20 18.30
CA ILE A 276 -12.89 -1.08 17.92
C ILE A 276 -11.62 -1.07 18.79
N ASN A 277 -11.74 -1.19 20.12
CA ASN A 277 -10.58 -1.24 21.00
C ASN A 277 -9.71 -2.47 20.75
N PHE A 278 -10.31 -3.61 20.43
CA PHE A 278 -9.58 -4.80 20.01
C PHE A 278 -8.77 -4.56 18.73
N SER A 279 -9.39 -3.94 17.70
CA SER A 279 -8.75 -3.62 16.43
C SER A 279 -7.55 -2.68 16.61
N ILE A 280 -7.71 -1.64 17.44
CA ILE A 280 -6.62 -0.69 17.74
C ILE A 280 -5.47 -1.40 18.47
N LYS A 281 -5.77 -2.20 19.51
CA LYS A 281 -4.74 -2.95 20.23
C LYS A 281 -4.00 -3.94 19.34
N SER A 282 -4.72 -4.69 18.51
CA SER A 282 -4.12 -5.64 17.57
C SER A 282 -3.23 -4.94 16.53
N SER A 283 -3.66 -3.79 16.03
CA SER A 283 -2.84 -2.97 15.12
C SER A 283 -1.55 -2.50 15.79
N LEU A 284 -1.62 -2.05 17.06
CA LEU A 284 -0.43 -1.67 17.83
C LEU A 284 0.55 -2.84 18.02
N LEU A 285 0.03 -4.04 18.30
CA LEU A 285 0.86 -5.24 18.42
C LEU A 285 1.58 -5.56 17.11
N PHE A 286 0.85 -5.61 15.99
CA PHE A 286 1.44 -5.89 14.68
C PHE A 286 2.44 -4.80 14.26
N SER A 287 2.14 -3.54 14.51
CA SER A 287 3.07 -2.43 14.21
C SER A 287 4.37 -2.54 15.00
N SER A 288 4.31 -2.99 16.25
CA SER A 288 5.49 -3.00 17.14
C SER A 288 6.37 -4.25 16.99
N LEU A 289 5.89 -5.32 16.34
CA LEU A 289 6.64 -6.59 16.24
C LEU A 289 8.03 -6.44 15.61
N LEU A 290 8.14 -5.67 14.53
CA LEU A 290 9.38 -5.54 13.76
C LEU A 290 10.22 -4.31 14.14
N ILE A 291 9.72 -3.42 14.99
CA ILE A 291 10.43 -2.18 15.33
C ILE A 291 11.79 -2.49 15.98
N SER A 292 11.79 -3.35 17.01
CA SER A 292 13.03 -3.74 17.69
C SER A 292 14.04 -4.40 16.75
N THR A 293 13.56 -5.24 15.84
CA THR A 293 14.41 -5.90 14.84
C THR A 293 14.99 -4.89 13.86
N PHE A 294 14.20 -3.93 13.37
CA PHE A 294 14.69 -2.92 12.44
C PHE A 294 15.64 -1.91 13.11
N ILE A 295 15.44 -1.61 14.40
CA ILE A 295 16.38 -0.78 15.17
C ILE A 295 17.71 -1.52 15.34
N ALA A 296 17.69 -2.79 15.74
CA ALA A 296 18.89 -3.57 16.04
C ALA A 296 19.63 -4.02 14.79
N LEU A 297 18.92 -4.52 13.80
CA LEU A 297 19.46 -5.28 12.66
C LEU A 297 19.16 -4.61 11.30
N GLY A 298 18.70 -3.37 11.27
CA GLY A 298 18.38 -2.67 10.02
C GLY A 298 19.54 -2.66 9.03
N SER A 299 20.75 -2.31 9.48
CA SER A 299 21.97 -2.29 8.64
C SER A 299 22.35 -3.68 8.14
N PRO A 300 22.52 -4.73 8.98
CA PRO A 300 22.84 -6.07 8.50
C PRO A 300 21.78 -6.64 7.55
N ILE A 301 20.49 -6.45 7.84
CA ILE A 301 19.40 -6.93 6.99
C ILE A 301 19.45 -6.26 5.60
N CYS A 302 19.56 -4.95 5.54
CA CYS A 302 19.62 -4.23 4.26
C CYS A 302 20.93 -4.47 3.50
N LYS A 303 22.04 -4.65 4.19
CA LYS A 303 23.31 -5.07 3.58
C LYS A 303 23.16 -6.43 2.90
N PHE A 304 22.49 -7.38 3.57
CA PHE A 304 22.26 -8.71 3.02
C PHE A 304 21.30 -8.70 1.82
N ILE A 305 20.16 -7.98 1.94
CA ILE A 305 19.10 -8.00 0.91
C ILE A 305 19.47 -7.13 -0.29
N PHE A 306 20.00 -5.93 -0.05
CA PHE A 306 20.20 -4.90 -1.07
C PHE A 306 21.66 -4.57 -1.35
N GLY A 307 22.62 -5.13 -0.60
CA GLY A 307 24.03 -4.74 -0.67
C GLY A 307 24.28 -3.30 -0.19
N ASN A 308 23.36 -2.68 0.56
CA ASN A 308 23.42 -1.28 0.92
C ASN A 308 23.14 -1.07 2.43
N GLU A 309 24.20 -0.74 3.19
CA GLU A 309 24.09 -0.48 4.63
C GLU A 309 23.31 0.81 4.96
N LYS A 310 23.42 1.83 4.11
CA LYS A 310 22.77 3.12 4.33
C LYS A 310 21.25 3.01 4.36
N SER A 311 20.67 2.14 3.52
CA SER A 311 19.23 1.85 3.55
C SER A 311 18.79 1.24 4.88
N GLY A 312 19.66 0.48 5.55
CA GLY A 312 19.42 -0.09 6.87
C GLY A 312 19.45 0.95 7.99
N ILE A 313 20.36 1.91 7.91
CA ILE A 313 20.37 3.07 8.83
C ILE A 313 19.05 3.83 8.72
N TYR A 314 18.60 4.11 7.50
CA TYR A 314 17.28 4.73 7.28
C TYR A 314 16.14 3.88 7.81
N LEU A 315 16.20 2.54 7.68
CA LEU A 315 15.20 1.62 8.20
C LEU A 315 15.10 1.67 9.72
N SER A 316 16.24 1.72 10.41
CA SER A 316 16.29 1.83 11.87
C SER A 316 15.59 3.11 12.35
N TYR A 317 15.89 4.26 11.76
CA TYR A 317 15.21 5.52 12.10
C TYR A 317 13.74 5.53 11.67
N ALA A 318 13.42 5.00 10.48
CA ALA A 318 12.06 4.97 9.95
C ALA A 318 11.14 4.02 10.74
N SER A 319 11.68 3.04 11.47
CA SER A 319 10.89 2.08 12.25
C SER A 319 9.92 2.74 13.24
N ILE A 320 10.24 3.94 13.75
CA ILE A 320 9.37 4.71 14.65
C ILE A 320 8.03 5.11 13.98
N ILE A 321 7.99 5.18 12.64
CA ILE A 321 6.78 5.50 11.87
C ILE A 321 5.74 4.38 11.99
N MET A 322 6.15 3.14 12.26
CA MET A 322 5.28 1.97 12.20
C MET A 322 4.09 2.05 13.16
N ILE A 323 4.28 2.58 14.38
CA ILE A 323 3.19 2.73 15.36
C ILE A 323 2.12 3.74 14.87
N PRO A 324 2.45 5.01 14.56
CA PRO A 324 1.45 5.96 14.08
C PRO A 324 0.88 5.55 12.70
N LEU A 325 1.67 4.90 11.84
CA LEU A 325 1.18 4.38 10.56
C LEU A 325 0.10 3.31 10.76
N GLY A 326 0.35 2.33 11.61
CA GLY A 326 -0.62 1.27 11.92
C GLY A 326 -1.89 1.83 12.57
N LEU A 327 -1.75 2.80 13.48
CA LEU A 327 -2.89 3.50 14.08
C LEU A 327 -3.70 4.28 13.04
N SER A 328 -3.04 5.02 12.16
CA SER A 328 -3.73 5.79 11.12
C SER A 328 -4.50 4.87 10.16
N GLN A 329 -3.91 3.75 9.76
CA GLN A 329 -4.48 2.78 8.84
C GLN A 329 -5.72 2.09 9.43
N ILE A 330 -5.63 1.56 10.67
CA ILE A 330 -6.76 0.87 11.29
C ILE A 330 -7.89 1.84 11.66
N THR A 331 -7.58 3.05 12.15
CA THR A 331 -8.59 4.04 12.51
C THR A 331 -9.30 4.62 11.29
N SER A 332 -8.60 4.82 10.17
CA SER A 332 -9.23 5.17 8.89
C SER A 332 -10.19 4.09 8.42
N SER A 333 -9.78 2.82 8.50
CA SER A 333 -10.64 1.68 8.16
C SER A 333 -11.88 1.59 9.05
N ILE A 334 -11.75 1.85 10.36
CA ILE A 334 -12.86 1.91 11.30
C ILE A 334 -13.81 3.07 10.96
N LEU A 335 -13.29 4.28 10.68
CA LEU A 335 -14.10 5.41 10.27
C LEU A 335 -14.92 5.12 9.00
N ASN A 336 -14.31 4.45 8.03
CA ASN A 336 -14.99 4.02 6.81
C ASN A 336 -16.09 3.01 7.14
N ALA A 337 -15.84 2.04 8.04
CA ALA A 337 -16.83 1.04 8.44
C ALA A 337 -18.06 1.62 9.15
N ILE A 338 -17.92 2.76 9.84
CA ILE A 338 -19.03 3.42 10.54
C ILE A 338 -19.65 4.60 9.75
N GLY A 339 -19.44 4.64 8.42
CA GLY A 339 -20.03 5.63 7.51
C GLY A 339 -19.44 7.04 7.62
N LEU A 340 -18.17 7.17 8.02
CA LEU A 340 -17.46 8.44 8.13
C LEU A 340 -16.34 8.60 7.09
N GLU A 341 -16.52 8.02 5.90
CA GLU A 341 -15.51 8.00 4.83
C GLU A 341 -15.05 9.41 4.45
N MET A 342 -15.99 10.36 4.29
CA MET A 342 -15.66 11.74 3.93
C MET A 342 -14.82 12.45 4.99
N LYS A 343 -15.01 12.11 6.27
CA LYS A 343 -14.21 12.66 7.36
C LYS A 343 -12.82 12.02 7.40
N SER A 344 -12.74 10.71 7.18
CA SER A 344 -11.48 10.00 7.02
C SER A 344 -10.66 10.56 5.86
N LEU A 345 -11.31 10.82 4.70
CA LEU A 345 -10.68 11.45 3.55
C LEU A 345 -10.17 12.87 3.88
N LYS A 346 -10.98 13.70 4.56
CA LYS A 346 -10.56 15.04 4.99
C LYS A 346 -9.30 14.98 5.88
N ASN A 347 -9.28 14.06 6.85
CA ASN A 347 -8.14 13.86 7.74
C ASN A 347 -6.89 13.44 6.94
N TYR A 348 -7.06 12.54 5.96
CA TYR A 348 -5.98 12.12 5.07
C TYR A 348 -5.41 13.30 4.26
N ILE A 349 -6.27 14.14 3.67
CA ILE A 349 -5.84 15.32 2.88
C ILE A 349 -5.05 16.29 3.77
N ILE A 350 -5.53 16.59 4.98
CA ILE A 350 -4.83 17.49 5.91
C ILE A 350 -3.47 16.90 6.29
N SER A 351 -3.41 15.60 6.62
CA SER A 351 -2.16 14.93 6.96
C SER A 351 -1.19 14.87 5.78
N SER A 352 -1.69 14.67 4.56
CA SER A 352 -0.88 14.72 3.33
C SER A 352 -0.32 16.12 3.08
N ALA A 353 -1.08 17.18 3.39
CA ALA A 353 -0.56 18.54 3.33
C ALA A 353 0.59 18.78 4.33
N ILE A 354 0.51 18.21 5.54
CA ILE A 354 1.62 18.24 6.52
C ILE A 354 2.86 17.55 5.96
N LEU A 355 2.71 16.40 5.30
CA LEU A 355 3.83 15.72 4.65
C LEU A 355 4.45 16.59 3.56
N ILE A 356 3.64 17.16 2.66
CA ILE A 356 4.13 18.01 1.56
C ILE A 356 4.88 19.22 2.12
N LEU A 357 4.34 19.89 3.14
CA LEU A 357 5.00 21.01 3.81
C LEU A 357 6.33 20.56 4.47
N SER A 358 6.33 19.42 5.16
CA SER A 358 7.54 18.86 5.75
C SER A 358 8.62 18.61 4.70
N ILE A 359 8.25 18.00 3.56
CA ILE A 359 9.17 17.71 2.45
C ILE A 359 9.66 19.00 1.77
N PHE A 360 8.87 20.07 1.80
CA PHE A 360 9.28 21.34 1.21
C PHE A 360 10.28 22.10 2.10
N PHE A 361 10.10 22.11 3.41
CA PHE A 361 10.91 22.94 4.33
C PHE A 361 12.04 22.16 5.00
N LEU A 362 11.82 20.91 5.42
CA LEU A 362 12.79 20.18 6.25
C LEU A 362 14.05 19.69 5.51
N PRO A 363 14.05 19.39 4.19
CA PRO A 363 15.27 18.90 3.54
C PRO A 363 16.48 19.84 3.67
N LYS A 364 16.26 21.15 3.74
CA LYS A 364 17.32 22.14 3.94
C LYS A 364 18.10 21.91 5.27
N TYR A 365 17.46 21.33 6.29
CA TYR A 365 18.07 21.15 7.63
C TYR A 365 18.42 19.70 7.93
N PHE A 366 17.62 18.75 7.46
CA PHE A 366 17.71 17.33 7.80
C PHE A 366 18.07 16.44 6.61
N GLY A 367 18.30 17.02 5.42
CA GLY A 367 18.61 16.24 4.24
C GLY A 367 17.55 15.15 3.98
N THR A 368 18.02 13.95 3.72
CA THR A 368 17.19 12.78 3.39
C THR A 368 16.27 12.33 4.54
N TYR A 369 16.66 12.60 5.80
CA TYR A 369 15.83 12.28 6.97
C TYR A 369 14.52 13.09 7.02
N ALA A 370 14.44 14.22 6.32
CA ALA A 370 13.22 15.01 6.20
C ALA A 370 12.02 14.18 5.70
N LEU A 371 12.27 13.17 4.86
CA LEU A 371 11.26 12.26 4.35
C LEU A 371 10.72 11.36 5.46
N ILE A 372 11.58 10.82 6.29
CA ILE A 372 11.22 9.98 7.45
C ILE A 372 10.38 10.82 8.45
N ILE A 373 10.84 12.03 8.76
CA ILE A 373 10.14 12.97 9.65
C ILE A 373 8.76 13.33 9.06
N GLY A 374 8.69 13.62 7.76
CA GLY A 374 7.44 13.97 7.07
C GLY A 374 6.40 12.84 7.14
N TYR A 375 6.80 11.61 6.85
CA TYR A 375 5.90 10.44 6.97
C TYR A 375 5.49 10.16 8.41
N PHE A 376 6.38 10.37 9.37
CA PHE A 376 6.03 10.28 10.79
C PHE A 376 4.96 11.32 11.16
N LEU A 377 5.15 12.58 10.80
CA LEU A 377 4.18 13.65 11.07
C LEU A 377 2.84 13.43 10.38
N MET A 378 2.85 12.97 9.12
CA MET A 378 1.64 12.61 8.39
C MET A 378 0.86 11.50 9.09
N SER A 379 1.53 10.39 9.41
CA SER A 379 0.88 9.24 10.04
C SER A 379 0.38 9.57 11.44
N LEU A 380 1.17 10.32 12.21
CA LEU A 380 0.81 10.77 13.57
C LEU A 380 -0.40 11.71 13.54
N SER A 381 -0.39 12.73 12.68
CA SER A 381 -1.51 13.68 12.55
C SER A 381 -2.79 12.99 12.11
N SER A 382 -2.71 12.08 11.12
CA SER A 382 -3.84 11.28 10.68
C SER A 382 -4.40 10.41 11.83
N ALA A 383 -3.53 9.71 12.56
CA ALA A 383 -3.94 8.90 13.71
C ALA A 383 -4.62 9.75 14.80
N ILE A 384 -4.05 10.89 15.18
CA ILE A 384 -4.60 11.80 16.18
C ILE A 384 -5.99 12.30 15.76
N MET A 385 -6.15 12.76 14.52
CA MET A 385 -7.42 13.26 14.00
C MET A 385 -8.49 12.17 13.99
N ASN A 386 -8.16 10.97 13.53
CA ASN A 386 -9.07 9.83 13.50
C ASN A 386 -9.49 9.38 14.92
N ILE A 387 -8.51 9.26 15.83
CA ILE A 387 -8.74 8.91 17.24
C ILE A 387 -9.61 9.97 17.93
N SER A 388 -9.35 11.25 17.70
CA SER A 388 -10.17 12.35 18.24
C SER A 388 -11.64 12.22 17.80
N MET A 389 -11.89 11.87 16.53
CA MET A 389 -13.26 11.64 16.04
C MET A 389 -13.93 10.46 16.71
N LEU A 390 -13.23 9.34 16.86
CA LEU A 390 -13.76 8.15 17.54
C LEU A 390 -14.01 8.42 19.02
N SER A 391 -13.14 9.20 19.68
CA SER A 391 -13.28 9.61 21.08
C SER A 391 -14.50 10.51 21.30
N LYS A 392 -14.72 11.51 20.44
CA LYS A 392 -15.92 12.39 20.49
C LYS A 392 -17.21 11.61 20.42
N ARG A 393 -17.23 10.46 19.71
CA ARG A 393 -18.38 9.55 19.65
C ARG A 393 -18.45 8.55 20.81
N LYS A 394 -17.51 8.61 21.76
CA LYS A 394 -17.38 7.69 22.90
C LYS A 394 -17.23 6.22 22.49
N LEU A 395 -16.62 5.97 21.31
CA LEU A 395 -16.43 4.64 20.73
C LEU A 395 -15.11 3.99 21.15
N ILE A 396 -14.18 4.74 21.75
CA ILE A 396 -12.87 4.25 22.19
C ILE A 396 -12.62 4.57 23.66
N ASN A 397 -11.74 3.73 24.26
CA ASN A 397 -11.12 4.01 25.55
C ASN A 397 -9.68 4.45 25.31
N LEU A 398 -9.24 5.53 25.95
CA LEU A 398 -7.86 6.03 25.82
C LEU A 398 -6.82 5.15 26.58
N SER A 399 -7.25 4.02 27.13
CA SER A 399 -6.34 3.05 27.81
C SER A 399 -5.24 2.52 26.90
N PHE A 400 -5.41 2.58 25.58
CA PHE A 400 -4.36 2.20 24.62
C PHE A 400 -3.13 3.13 24.65
N MET A 401 -3.23 4.35 25.23
CA MET A 401 -2.08 5.23 25.42
C MET A 401 -1.02 4.59 26.35
N LYS A 402 -1.47 3.94 27.45
CA LYS A 402 -0.56 3.14 28.30
C LYS A 402 0.09 2.01 27.49
N THR A 403 -0.68 1.37 26.63
CA THR A 403 -0.15 0.30 25.76
C THR A 403 0.96 0.82 24.84
N ILE A 404 0.82 2.00 24.26
CA ILE A 404 1.87 2.60 23.41
C ILE A 404 3.16 2.83 24.21
N LEU A 405 3.07 3.43 25.43
CA LEU A 405 4.23 3.66 26.27
C LEU A 405 4.96 2.35 26.62
N ILE A 406 4.21 1.32 27.01
CA ILE A 406 4.80 0.03 27.35
C ILE A 406 5.44 -0.61 26.10
N LEU A 407 4.79 -0.53 24.93
CA LEU A 407 5.35 -1.04 23.67
C LEU A 407 6.64 -0.33 23.27
N VAL A 408 6.75 0.98 23.50
CA VAL A 408 8.01 1.72 23.26
C VAL A 408 9.13 1.18 24.15
N LEU A 409 8.86 0.99 25.45
CA LEU A 409 9.84 0.42 26.38
C LEU A 409 10.26 -1.01 26.02
N ILE A 410 9.30 -1.85 25.64
CA ILE A 410 9.56 -3.22 25.18
C ILE A 410 10.44 -3.20 23.94
N ASN A 411 10.13 -2.35 22.95
CA ASN A 411 10.92 -2.27 21.72
C ASN A 411 12.35 -1.81 21.96
N VAL A 412 12.56 -0.82 22.88
CA VAL A 412 13.90 -0.38 23.27
C VAL A 412 14.66 -1.52 23.94
N ALA A 413 14.05 -2.21 24.92
CA ALA A 413 14.68 -3.31 25.62
C ALA A 413 15.02 -4.49 24.68
N SER A 414 14.09 -4.85 23.78
CA SER A 414 14.34 -5.94 22.81
C SER A 414 15.39 -5.53 21.76
N ALA A 415 15.44 -4.27 21.36
CA ALA A 415 16.45 -3.78 20.42
C ALA A 415 17.86 -3.81 21.05
N THR A 416 17.99 -3.38 22.31
CA THR A 416 19.29 -3.45 23.02
C THR A 416 19.78 -4.86 23.19
N LEU A 417 18.89 -5.82 23.50
CA LEU A 417 19.22 -7.24 23.53
C LEU A 417 19.64 -7.77 22.15
N GLY A 418 18.95 -7.34 21.10
CA GLY A 418 19.30 -7.73 19.73
C GLY A 418 20.68 -7.23 19.29
N ILE A 419 21.01 -5.96 19.59
CA ILE A 419 22.32 -5.40 19.31
C ILE A 419 23.42 -6.13 20.11
N PHE A 420 23.15 -6.44 21.37
CA PHE A 420 24.08 -7.19 22.21
C PHE A 420 24.39 -8.57 21.66
N ILE A 421 23.37 -9.31 21.24
CA ILE A 421 23.53 -10.66 20.64
C ILE A 421 24.26 -10.56 19.31
N HIS A 422 23.89 -9.62 18.45
CA HIS A 422 24.57 -9.37 17.16
C HIS A 422 26.08 -9.12 17.34
N ASN A 423 26.44 -8.33 18.33
CA ASN A 423 27.85 -8.04 18.62
C ASN A 423 28.62 -9.20 19.27
N LEU A 424 27.92 -10.15 19.93
CA LEU A 424 28.52 -11.35 20.50
C LEU A 424 28.75 -12.45 19.48
N LEU A 425 27.94 -12.51 18.42
CA LEU A 425 27.97 -13.57 17.43
C LEU A 425 29.04 -13.26 16.37
N ASN A 426 30.19 -13.92 16.45
CA ASN A 426 31.25 -13.87 15.42
C ASN A 426 31.06 -15.02 14.41
N ILE A 427 29.90 -15.08 13.77
CA ILE A 427 29.52 -16.13 12.79
C ILE A 427 29.21 -15.52 11.43
N ASN A 428 28.93 -16.36 10.44
CA ASN A 428 28.53 -15.88 9.09
C ASN A 428 27.35 -14.93 9.16
N LEU A 429 27.37 -13.85 8.37
CA LEU A 429 26.37 -12.77 8.32
C LEU A 429 24.93 -13.30 8.25
N ILE A 430 24.67 -14.35 7.48
CA ILE A 430 23.32 -14.93 7.32
C ILE A 430 22.84 -15.58 8.62
N LEU A 431 23.69 -16.40 9.23
CA LEU A 431 23.37 -17.07 10.49
C LEU A 431 23.20 -16.06 11.64
N ASP A 432 24.04 -15.06 11.67
CA ASP A 432 23.96 -13.97 12.64
C ASP A 432 22.63 -13.21 12.50
N ILE A 433 22.23 -12.78 11.30
CA ILE A 433 20.95 -12.12 11.06
C ILE A 433 19.79 -13.00 11.50
N ILE A 434 19.79 -14.30 11.17
CA ILE A 434 18.71 -15.23 11.54
C ILE A 434 18.61 -15.37 13.05
N VAL A 435 19.72 -15.69 13.72
CA VAL A 435 19.76 -15.91 15.16
C VAL A 435 19.37 -14.64 15.91
N SER A 436 19.99 -13.50 15.57
CA SER A 436 19.70 -12.21 16.20
C SER A 436 18.25 -11.75 15.97
N THR A 437 17.68 -12.03 14.78
CA THR A 437 16.26 -11.76 14.50
C THR A 437 15.34 -12.62 15.35
N ILE A 438 15.60 -13.92 15.49
CA ILE A 438 14.81 -14.83 16.33
C ILE A 438 14.84 -14.36 17.79
N PHE A 439 16.01 -13.98 18.30
CA PHE A 439 16.14 -13.48 19.68
C PHE A 439 15.45 -12.12 19.88
N THR A 440 15.57 -11.18 18.97
CA THR A 440 14.89 -9.88 19.09
C THR A 440 13.37 -10.02 19.01
N LEU A 441 12.85 -10.82 18.09
CA LEU A 441 11.42 -11.08 17.98
C LEU A 441 10.93 -11.90 19.18
N GLY A 442 11.68 -12.91 19.60
CA GLY A 442 11.36 -13.74 20.75
C GLY A 442 11.30 -12.92 22.04
N SER A 443 12.30 -12.08 22.31
CA SER A 443 12.31 -11.19 23.48
C SER A 443 11.17 -10.17 23.44
N ASN A 444 10.87 -9.61 22.27
CA ASN A 444 9.76 -8.67 22.09
C ASN A 444 8.41 -9.35 22.42
N ILE A 445 8.16 -10.54 21.86
CA ILE A 445 6.93 -11.30 22.14
C ILE A 445 6.85 -11.71 23.62
N LEU A 446 7.93 -12.21 24.20
CA LEU A 446 7.98 -12.59 25.61
C LEU A 446 7.66 -11.40 26.53
N LEU A 447 8.27 -10.24 26.30
CA LEU A 447 7.99 -9.04 27.08
C LEU A 447 6.53 -8.57 26.88
N MET A 448 5.97 -8.63 25.68
CA MET A 448 4.55 -8.33 25.45
C MET A 448 3.62 -9.27 26.24
N LEU A 449 3.99 -10.53 26.39
CA LEU A 449 3.26 -11.50 27.19
C LEU A 449 3.39 -11.22 28.70
N CYS A 450 4.60 -10.94 29.19
CA CYS A 450 4.85 -10.59 30.60
C CYS A 450 4.06 -9.37 31.05
N PHE A 451 3.95 -8.34 30.18
CA PHE A 451 3.17 -7.14 30.48
C PHE A 451 1.66 -7.31 30.18
N ASN A 452 1.16 -8.50 29.88
CA ASN A 452 -0.24 -8.81 29.57
C ASN A 452 -0.84 -7.94 28.42
N ILE A 453 -0.01 -7.44 27.52
CA ILE A 453 -0.45 -6.66 26.35
C ILE A 453 -0.98 -7.62 25.29
N ALA A 454 -0.28 -8.72 25.03
CA ALA A 454 -0.68 -9.81 24.16
C ALA A 454 -1.44 -10.87 24.98
N ASN A 455 -2.74 -10.73 25.13
CA ASN A 455 -3.57 -11.78 25.71
C ASN A 455 -3.76 -12.91 24.67
N ILE A 456 -2.96 -13.96 24.75
CA ILE A 456 -3.02 -15.14 23.84
C ILE A 456 -4.40 -15.78 23.81
N LYS A 457 -5.18 -15.68 24.88
CA LYS A 457 -6.60 -16.11 24.89
C LYS A 457 -7.44 -15.43 23.79
N ILE A 458 -7.05 -14.24 23.35
CA ILE A 458 -7.77 -13.47 22.31
C ILE A 458 -7.45 -14.02 20.91
N ILE A 459 -6.24 -14.54 20.70
CA ILE A 459 -5.80 -15.06 19.38
C ILE A 459 -6.32 -16.49 19.15
N ILE A 460 -6.41 -17.30 20.19
CA ILE A 460 -6.77 -18.73 20.11
C ILE A 460 -8.27 -19.00 20.36
N PHE A 461 -8.97 -18.18 21.13
CA PHE A 461 -10.32 -18.51 21.64
C PHE A 461 -11.49 -18.16 20.73
N ASN A 462 -11.30 -17.38 19.67
CA ASN A 462 -12.39 -17.16 18.68
C ASN A 462 -12.62 -18.37 17.74
N ARG A 463 -11.80 -19.42 17.81
CA ARG A 463 -12.04 -20.68 17.07
C ARG A 463 -13.08 -21.60 17.72
N LYS A 464 -13.31 -21.53 19.04
CA LYS A 464 -14.23 -22.46 19.75
C LYS A 464 -15.69 -21.99 19.81
N LYS A 465 -16.01 -20.72 19.51
CA LYS A 465 -17.40 -20.23 19.48
C LYS A 465 -18.07 -20.22 18.11
N LYS A 466 -17.43 -20.73 17.06
CA LYS A 466 -18.02 -20.88 15.71
C LYS A 466 -18.45 -22.31 15.37
N PHE A 467 -18.35 -23.25 16.33
CA PHE A 467 -18.78 -24.65 16.17
C PHE A 467 -19.60 -25.15 17.39
N ALA A 468 -20.35 -24.26 18.02
CA ALA A 468 -21.42 -24.64 18.93
C ALA A 468 -22.67 -23.82 18.60
#